data_92e5efe92158d16a81f3c1a02cce0eba
#
_entry.id   92e5efe92158d16a81f3c1a02cce0eba
#
_cell.length_a   1.000
_cell.length_b   1.000
_cell.length_c   1.000
_cell.angle_alpha   90.00
_cell.angle_beta   90.00
_cell.angle_gamma   90.00
#
_symmetry.space_group_name_H-M   'P 1'
#
loop_
_entity.id
_entity.type
_entity.pdbx_description
1 polymer ?
#
loop_
_entity_poly.entity_id
_entity_poly.type
_entity_poly.pdbx_seq_one_letter_code
_entity_poly.pdbx_strand_id
1 'polypeptide(L)'
;IIILLGGRTGRDGCGGATGSSKVHTEESIETCGAEVQKGNAPTERKLQRLFRREEVSKLIKKCNDFGAGGVSVAIGELADGLQIDLDKVPKKYAGLDGTEIAISESQERMAVVVDPKDVDEFMKYASEENLEATKVAVVTEDPRLVLSWRGKEIVNLSRAFLDTNGAHQETTVAVDIPNRKDSILVREDVKDVREKWLGMLKDLNVCSQKGLVEMFDGSIGAASVFMPHGGKYQKTETQAMVAKLPVLTGDCDTVSMMSYGFDPYLSTWSPYHGAIYAVTESIAKIVAAGGDYSKIRFTFQEYFRRMTEDPHRWSQPFAALLGAYSA
;
A
#
# COMPACT_ATOMS: atom_id res chain seq x y z
N ILE A 1 5.70 9.99 21.97
CA ILE A 1 6.02 11.14 21.10
C ILE A 1 5.98 10.66 19.65
N ILE A 2 5.45 11.51 18.77
CA ILE A 2 5.48 11.25 17.33
C ILE A 2 6.49 12.16 16.66
N ILE A 3 7.39 11.55 15.90
CA ILE A 3 8.44 12.21 15.15
C ILE A 3 8.14 12.08 13.67
N LEU A 4 8.13 13.20 12.95
CA LEU A 4 8.08 13.27 11.50
C LEU A 4 9.50 13.26 10.96
N LEU A 5 9.78 12.36 10.03
CA LEU A 5 11.08 12.17 9.40
C LEU A 5 11.01 12.51 7.92
N GLY A 6 12.08 13.06 7.37
CA GLY A 6 12.30 13.15 5.93
C GLY A 6 11.91 14.46 5.30
N GLY A 7 11.16 14.41 4.20
CA GLY A 7 10.85 15.56 3.38
C GLY A 7 10.00 16.63 4.07
N ARG A 8 10.11 17.87 3.58
CA ARG A 8 9.30 18.99 4.07
C ARG A 8 7.98 19.09 3.32
N THR A 9 6.98 19.65 3.97
CA THR A 9 5.61 19.81 3.45
C THR A 9 5.51 20.95 2.43
N GLY A 10 4.93 20.65 1.29
CA GLY A 10 4.52 21.61 0.24
C GLY A 10 3.03 21.49 -0.06
N ARG A 11 2.59 21.89 -1.25
CA ARG A 11 1.21 21.72 -1.76
C ARG A 11 0.98 20.40 -2.48
N ASP A 12 1.90 19.48 -2.35
CA ASP A 12 1.84 18.18 -3.03
C ASP A 12 0.51 17.48 -2.71
N GLY A 13 -0.30 17.19 -3.72
CA GLY A 13 -1.56 16.47 -3.59
C GLY A 13 -2.70 17.20 -2.87
N CYS A 14 -2.59 18.49 -2.55
CA CYS A 14 -3.63 19.25 -1.83
C CYS A 14 -4.96 19.33 -2.59
N GLY A 15 -4.95 19.28 -3.92
CA GLY A 15 -6.16 19.23 -4.76
C GLY A 15 -6.74 17.83 -4.97
N GLY A 16 -6.16 16.83 -4.36
CA GLY A 16 -6.52 15.42 -4.45
C GLY A 16 -5.43 14.55 -5.05
N ALA A 17 -5.22 13.38 -4.45
CA ALA A 17 -4.20 12.42 -4.87
C ALA A 17 -4.61 11.67 -6.13
N THR A 18 -3.65 11.48 -7.05
CA THR A 18 -3.85 10.64 -8.23
C THR A 18 -4.18 9.22 -7.82
N GLY A 19 -5.29 8.70 -8.36
CA GLY A 19 -5.74 7.32 -8.13
C GLY A 19 -6.48 7.08 -6.81
N SER A 20 -6.37 7.94 -5.80
CA SER A 20 -7.10 7.79 -4.53
C SER A 20 -8.26 8.76 -4.37
N SER A 21 -8.17 10.00 -4.86
CA SER A 21 -9.22 11.01 -4.67
C SER A 21 -9.56 11.82 -5.92
N LYS A 22 -8.71 11.82 -6.94
CA LYS A 22 -8.92 12.61 -8.16
C LYS A 22 -8.50 11.87 -9.43
N VAL A 23 -9.33 11.99 -10.46
CA VAL A 23 -8.95 11.62 -11.83
C VAL A 23 -8.30 12.82 -12.48
N HIS A 24 -7.07 12.66 -12.98
CA HIS A 24 -6.35 13.71 -13.68
C HIS A 24 -6.70 13.72 -15.17
N THR A 25 -6.84 14.93 -15.71
CA THR A 25 -7.06 15.22 -17.14
C THR A 25 -5.90 16.11 -17.64
N GLU A 26 -5.83 16.36 -18.94
CA GLU A 26 -4.83 17.30 -19.51
C GLU A 26 -4.93 18.68 -18.87
N GLU A 27 -6.13 19.15 -18.58
CA GLU A 27 -6.38 20.43 -17.87
C GLU A 27 -5.78 20.45 -16.46
N SER A 28 -5.67 19.29 -15.80
CA SER A 28 -5.04 19.19 -14.47
C SER A 28 -3.56 19.57 -14.48
N ILE A 29 -2.86 19.38 -15.59
CA ILE A 29 -1.44 19.75 -15.73
C ILE A 29 -1.27 21.28 -15.65
N GLU A 30 -2.20 22.01 -16.28
CA GLU A 30 -2.17 23.47 -16.29
C GLU A 30 -2.64 24.08 -14.98
N THR A 31 -3.69 23.52 -14.37
CA THR A 31 -4.35 24.07 -13.18
C THR A 31 -3.74 23.63 -11.86
N CYS A 32 -3.15 22.42 -11.81
CA CYS A 32 -2.66 21.79 -10.59
C CYS A 32 -1.14 21.46 -10.63
N GLY A 33 -0.38 22.10 -11.51
CA GLY A 33 1.05 21.79 -11.69
C GLY A 33 1.90 21.95 -10.40
N ALA A 34 1.50 22.85 -9.47
CA ALA A 34 2.15 23.01 -8.17
C ALA A 34 1.88 21.85 -7.19
N GLU A 35 0.84 21.05 -7.46
CA GLU A 35 0.39 19.94 -6.61
C GLU A 35 0.97 18.60 -7.04
N VAL A 36 1.72 18.57 -8.15
CA VAL A 36 2.39 17.35 -8.63
C VAL A 36 3.44 16.93 -7.62
N GLN A 37 3.34 15.71 -7.14
CA GLN A 37 4.33 15.10 -6.27
C GLN A 37 5.66 14.93 -7.01
N LYS A 38 6.75 15.25 -6.31
CA LYS A 38 8.12 15.11 -6.85
C LYS A 38 8.92 14.23 -5.92
N GLY A 39 9.38 13.10 -6.43
CA GLY A 39 10.23 12.18 -5.69
C GLY A 39 11.57 12.79 -5.29
N ASN A 40 12.09 12.35 -4.14
CA ASN A 40 13.41 12.71 -3.63
C ASN A 40 14.17 11.44 -3.21
N ALA A 41 14.77 10.77 -4.18
CA ALA A 41 15.48 9.52 -3.97
C ALA A 41 16.61 9.60 -2.90
N PRO A 42 17.39 10.69 -2.76
CA PRO A 42 18.33 10.82 -1.67
C PRO A 42 17.69 10.80 -0.28
N THR A 43 16.54 11.45 -0.10
CA THR A 43 15.81 11.44 1.18
C THR A 43 15.24 10.06 1.46
N GLU A 44 14.65 9.41 0.47
CA GLU A 44 14.17 8.03 0.59
C GLU A 44 15.30 7.08 0.99
N ARG A 45 16.48 7.21 0.38
CA ARG A 45 17.64 6.37 0.73
C ARG A 45 18.06 6.55 2.18
N LYS A 46 18.03 7.78 2.72
CA LYS A 46 18.35 8.07 4.13
C LYS A 46 17.32 7.41 5.07
N LEU A 47 16.02 7.50 4.74
CA LEU A 47 14.97 6.81 5.48
C LEU A 47 15.21 5.31 5.52
N GLN A 48 15.43 4.68 4.36
CA GLN A 48 15.72 3.25 4.27
C GLN A 48 16.94 2.84 5.10
N ARG A 49 18.01 3.62 5.09
CA ARG A 49 19.20 3.35 5.90
C ARG A 49 18.92 3.43 7.38
N LEU A 50 18.18 4.47 7.81
CA LEU A 50 17.80 4.65 9.21
C LEU A 50 16.96 3.46 9.71
N PHE A 51 15.94 3.05 8.97
CA PHE A 51 15.04 1.96 9.34
C PHE A 51 15.71 0.57 9.32
N ARG A 52 16.80 0.41 8.59
CA ARG A 52 17.60 -0.84 8.58
C ARG A 52 18.53 -0.99 9.78
N ARG A 53 18.73 0.05 10.56
CA ARG A 53 19.53 -0.02 11.79
C ARG A 53 18.74 -0.71 12.87
N GLU A 54 19.28 -1.80 13.42
CA GLU A 54 18.62 -2.60 14.44
C GLU A 54 18.33 -1.78 15.71
N GLU A 55 19.29 -0.97 16.14
CA GLU A 55 19.17 -0.09 17.28
C GLU A 55 18.05 0.96 17.11
N VAL A 56 17.78 1.40 15.89
CA VAL A 56 16.72 2.37 15.57
C VAL A 56 15.37 1.69 15.50
N SER A 57 15.27 0.59 14.76
CA SER A 57 13.98 -0.10 14.54
C SER A 57 13.37 -0.62 15.86
N LYS A 58 14.20 -0.97 16.84
CA LYS A 58 13.75 -1.38 18.20
C LYS A 58 13.14 -0.24 19.02
N LEU A 59 13.46 1.01 18.73
CA LEU A 59 12.86 2.18 19.40
C LEU A 59 11.47 2.53 18.85
N ILE A 60 11.14 2.07 17.64
CA ILE A 60 9.90 2.41 16.96
C ILE A 60 8.77 1.51 17.48
N LYS A 61 7.72 2.11 18.04
CA LYS A 61 6.50 1.41 18.51
C LYS A 61 5.50 1.20 17.39
N LYS A 62 5.29 2.22 16.56
CA LYS A 62 4.48 2.23 15.35
C LYS A 62 5.10 3.18 14.33
N CYS A 63 4.84 2.95 13.07
CA CYS A 63 5.18 3.90 12.01
C CYS A 63 4.14 3.86 10.90
N ASN A 64 4.05 4.95 10.16
CA ASN A 64 3.24 5.08 8.97
C ASN A 64 3.96 5.96 7.95
N ASP A 65 3.76 5.69 6.67
CA ASP A 65 4.24 6.54 5.59
C ASP A 65 3.25 7.66 5.29
N PHE A 66 3.69 8.64 4.50
CA PHE A 66 2.84 9.74 4.08
C PHE A 66 2.32 9.48 2.66
N GLY A 67 1.02 9.34 2.56
CA GLY A 67 0.26 9.27 1.33
C GLY A 67 -0.91 10.25 1.36
N ALA A 68 -2.03 9.86 0.74
CA ALA A 68 -3.26 10.65 0.69
C ALA A 68 -3.73 11.05 2.09
N GLY A 69 -4.07 12.33 2.27
CA GLY A 69 -4.47 12.91 3.54
C GLY A 69 -3.32 13.38 4.43
N GLY A 70 -2.08 13.22 4.01
CA GLY A 70 -0.89 13.81 4.63
C GLY A 70 -0.75 13.55 6.12
N VAL A 71 -0.47 14.61 6.90
CA VAL A 71 -0.32 14.56 8.36
C VAL A 71 -1.58 14.02 9.05
N SER A 72 -2.77 14.42 8.55
CA SER A 72 -4.06 13.99 9.15
C SER A 72 -4.25 12.48 9.13
N VAL A 73 -3.78 11.80 8.09
CA VAL A 73 -3.88 10.34 7.95
C VAL A 73 -2.63 9.65 8.50
N ALA A 74 -1.44 10.01 8.00
CA ALA A 74 -0.21 9.33 8.38
C ALA A 74 0.03 9.34 9.90
N ILE A 75 -0.25 10.45 10.57
CA ILE A 75 -0.17 10.55 12.03
C ILE A 75 -1.48 10.16 12.68
N GLY A 76 -2.62 10.55 12.09
CA GLY A 76 -3.95 10.33 12.65
C GLY A 76 -4.32 8.85 12.86
N GLU A 77 -3.68 7.92 12.17
CA GLU A 77 -3.89 6.47 12.28
C GLU A 77 -2.94 5.79 13.29
N LEU A 78 -1.98 6.51 13.87
CA LEU A 78 -0.97 5.90 14.75
C LEU A 78 -1.51 5.56 16.14
N ALA A 79 -2.50 6.29 16.64
CA ALA A 79 -3.13 6.02 17.94
C ALA A 79 -4.55 6.60 18.00
N ASP A 80 -5.34 6.13 18.97
CA ASP A 80 -6.72 6.59 19.16
C ASP A 80 -6.79 8.03 19.65
N GLY A 81 -5.90 8.41 20.57
CA GLY A 81 -5.77 9.76 21.09
C GLY A 81 -4.51 10.44 20.60
N LEU A 82 -4.64 11.60 19.96
CA LEU A 82 -3.54 12.32 19.32
C LEU A 82 -3.71 13.84 19.44
N GLN A 83 -2.63 14.52 19.80
CA GLN A 83 -2.53 15.97 19.70
C GLN A 83 -1.39 16.34 18.76
N ILE A 84 -1.72 16.92 17.61
CA ILE A 84 -0.81 17.28 16.53
C ILE A 84 -0.64 18.79 16.48
N ASP A 85 0.61 19.24 16.47
CA ASP A 85 0.97 20.65 16.34
C ASP A 85 1.47 20.92 14.92
N LEU A 86 0.60 21.49 14.08
CA LEU A 86 0.91 21.78 12.68
C LEU A 86 1.95 22.88 12.50
N ASP A 87 2.15 23.72 13.52
CA ASP A 87 3.19 24.76 13.47
C ASP A 87 4.59 24.14 13.49
N LYS A 88 4.76 22.95 14.08
CA LYS A 88 6.00 22.19 14.12
C LYS A 88 6.30 21.38 12.86
N VAL A 89 5.32 21.22 11.97
CA VAL A 89 5.52 20.46 10.72
C VAL A 89 6.47 21.25 9.80
N PRO A 90 7.61 20.64 9.39
CA PRO A 90 8.56 21.32 8.51
C PRO A 90 7.93 21.63 7.14
N LYS A 91 8.19 22.85 6.65
CA LYS A 91 7.61 23.37 5.39
C LYS A 91 8.69 23.64 4.35
N LYS A 92 8.40 23.35 3.08
CA LYS A 92 9.27 23.68 1.94
C LYS A 92 9.38 25.18 1.75
N TYR A 93 8.29 25.92 2.02
CA TYR A 93 8.17 27.37 1.85
C TYR A 93 7.09 27.94 2.76
N ALA A 94 7.06 29.25 2.89
CA ALA A 94 6.04 29.98 3.64
C ALA A 94 4.73 30.07 2.84
N GLY A 95 3.62 30.39 3.53
CA GLY A 95 2.32 30.66 2.90
C GLY A 95 1.37 29.45 2.84
N LEU A 96 1.77 28.32 3.42
CA LEU A 96 0.85 27.19 3.63
C LEU A 96 -0.09 27.50 4.79
N ASP A 97 -1.38 27.21 4.61
CA ASP A 97 -2.36 27.28 5.69
C ASP A 97 -2.45 25.95 6.47
N GLY A 98 -3.29 25.92 7.51
CA GLY A 98 -3.44 24.76 8.36
C GLY A 98 -4.01 23.55 7.61
N THR A 99 -4.91 23.76 6.66
CA THR A 99 -5.50 22.71 5.85
C THR A 99 -4.46 22.10 4.91
N GLU A 100 -3.73 22.95 4.17
CA GLU A 100 -2.68 22.50 3.27
C GLU A 100 -1.58 21.70 4.01
N ILE A 101 -1.18 22.14 5.21
CA ILE A 101 -0.21 21.41 6.04
C ILE A 101 -0.77 20.06 6.49
N ALA A 102 -2.06 20.02 6.85
CA ALA A 102 -2.70 18.81 7.38
C ALA A 102 -2.90 17.72 6.33
N ILE A 103 -3.21 18.09 5.07
CA ILE A 103 -3.60 17.12 4.03
C ILE A 103 -2.54 16.87 2.95
N SER A 104 -1.45 17.66 2.94
CA SER A 104 -0.41 17.56 1.91
C SER A 104 0.24 16.17 1.87
N GLU A 105 0.35 15.64 0.67
CA GLU A 105 0.97 14.34 0.35
C GLU A 105 2.46 14.44 0.03
N SER A 106 3.18 15.47 0.50
CA SER A 106 4.62 15.49 0.28
C SER A 106 5.25 14.18 0.73
N GLN A 107 5.91 13.49 -0.19
CA GLN A 107 6.41 12.13 0.01
C GLN A 107 7.84 12.10 0.57
N GLU A 108 8.41 10.89 0.66
CA GLU A 108 9.66 10.58 1.37
C GLU A 108 9.63 11.08 2.81
N ARG A 109 8.50 10.83 3.46
CA ARG A 109 8.28 11.13 4.88
C ARG A 109 7.79 9.89 5.62
N MET A 110 8.17 9.76 6.87
CA MET A 110 7.65 8.75 7.80
C MET A 110 7.25 9.42 9.10
N ALA A 111 6.15 8.95 9.68
CA ALA A 111 5.78 9.26 11.06
C ALA A 111 6.09 8.05 11.94
N VAL A 112 6.80 8.26 13.04
CA VAL A 112 7.17 7.19 13.99
C VAL A 112 6.73 7.54 15.38
N VAL A 113 6.22 6.55 16.11
CA VAL A 113 5.91 6.64 17.53
C VAL A 113 7.10 6.10 18.32
N VAL A 114 7.67 6.92 19.17
CA VAL A 114 8.83 6.60 20.02
C VAL A 114 8.50 6.90 21.48
N ASP A 115 8.98 6.04 22.39
CA ASP A 115 8.84 6.27 23.82
C ASP A 115 9.50 7.62 24.20
N PRO A 116 8.90 8.47 25.05
CA PRO A 116 9.49 9.74 25.45
C PRO A 116 10.95 9.67 25.93
N LYS A 117 11.34 8.59 26.60
CA LYS A 117 12.71 8.39 27.10
C LYS A 117 13.73 8.13 25.98
N ASP A 118 13.29 7.59 24.83
CA ASP A 118 14.15 7.17 23.72
C ASP A 118 14.24 8.22 22.61
N VAL A 119 13.50 9.32 22.74
CA VAL A 119 13.36 10.34 21.66
C VAL A 119 14.70 10.98 21.30
N ASP A 120 15.52 11.33 22.28
CA ASP A 120 16.78 12.02 22.02
C ASP A 120 17.80 11.07 21.36
N GLU A 121 17.80 9.81 21.71
CA GLU A 121 18.59 8.79 21.05
C GLU A 121 18.14 8.57 19.61
N PHE A 122 16.85 8.44 19.38
CA PHE A 122 16.27 8.33 18.03
C PHE A 122 16.63 9.53 17.15
N MET A 123 16.48 10.74 17.67
CA MET A 123 16.84 11.97 16.96
C MET A 123 18.33 12.05 16.61
N LYS A 124 19.20 11.52 17.47
CA LYS A 124 20.63 11.40 17.19
C LYS A 124 20.88 10.49 15.99
N TYR A 125 20.27 9.30 15.94
CA TYR A 125 20.40 8.38 14.82
C TYR A 125 19.90 8.98 13.50
N ALA A 126 18.78 9.70 13.53
CA ALA A 126 18.29 10.43 12.35
C ALA A 126 19.31 11.47 11.86
N SER A 127 19.93 12.20 12.79
CA SER A 127 20.98 13.18 12.47
C SER A 127 22.24 12.53 11.87
N GLU A 128 22.62 11.34 12.32
CA GLU A 128 23.77 10.57 11.77
C GLU A 128 23.54 10.18 10.30
N GLU A 129 22.28 9.91 9.90
CA GLU A 129 21.90 9.71 8.51
C GLU A 129 21.67 11.02 7.74
N ASN A 130 21.90 12.17 8.38
CA ASN A 130 21.63 13.49 7.82
C ASN A 130 20.16 13.63 7.35
N LEU A 131 19.25 13.14 8.18
CA LEU A 131 17.80 13.13 7.96
C LEU A 131 17.13 14.13 8.90
N GLU A 132 16.29 15.00 8.35
CA GLU A 132 15.48 15.91 9.17
C GLU A 132 14.45 15.11 9.99
N ALA A 133 14.38 15.39 11.29
CA ALA A 133 13.47 14.76 12.22
C ALA A 133 12.86 15.82 13.14
N THR A 134 11.56 15.80 13.33
CA THR A 134 10.84 16.81 14.12
C THR A 134 9.75 16.20 14.98
N LYS A 135 9.72 16.56 16.26
CA LYS A 135 8.63 16.17 17.18
C LYS A 135 7.38 16.99 16.82
N VAL A 136 6.35 16.37 16.29
CA VAL A 136 5.16 17.08 15.76
C VAL A 136 3.88 16.74 16.51
N ALA A 137 3.85 15.64 17.27
CA ALA A 137 2.64 15.21 17.97
C ALA A 137 2.95 14.40 19.23
N VAL A 138 1.93 14.26 20.06
CA VAL A 138 1.93 13.40 21.25
C VAL A 138 0.72 12.46 21.21
N VAL A 139 0.91 11.24 21.68
CA VAL A 139 -0.18 10.30 21.96
C VAL A 139 -0.79 10.66 23.29
N THR A 140 -2.11 10.71 23.36
CA THR A 140 -2.89 11.06 24.56
C THR A 140 -3.81 9.90 24.98
N GLU A 141 -4.26 9.92 26.21
CA GLU A 141 -5.24 8.94 26.71
C GLU A 141 -6.67 9.27 26.26
N ASP A 142 -6.96 10.55 25.98
CA ASP A 142 -8.26 10.95 25.44
C ASP A 142 -8.36 10.52 23.97
N PRO A 143 -9.36 9.67 23.59
CA PRO A 143 -9.48 9.11 22.24
C PRO A 143 -10.03 10.15 21.24
N ARG A 144 -9.26 11.19 20.99
CA ARG A 144 -9.58 12.28 20.06
C ARG A 144 -8.41 12.59 19.15
N LEU A 145 -8.72 12.93 17.91
CA LEU A 145 -7.79 13.53 16.98
C LEU A 145 -7.89 15.05 17.09
N VAL A 146 -6.87 15.68 17.63
CA VAL A 146 -6.78 17.15 17.78
C VAL A 146 -5.63 17.69 16.95
N LEU A 147 -5.93 18.63 16.04
CA LEU A 147 -4.91 19.39 15.29
C LEU A 147 -4.96 20.84 15.69
N SER A 148 -3.81 21.41 16.04
CA SER A 148 -3.65 22.83 16.36
C SER A 148 -2.79 23.53 15.31
N TRP A 149 -3.15 24.78 15.00
CA TRP A 149 -2.41 25.67 14.11
C TRP A 149 -2.52 27.12 14.58
N ARG A 150 -1.38 27.79 14.68
CA ARG A 150 -1.27 29.17 15.20
C ARG A 150 -1.96 29.36 16.55
N GLY A 151 -1.77 28.38 17.44
CA GLY A 151 -2.33 28.40 18.79
C GLY A 151 -3.84 28.17 18.88
N LYS A 152 -4.50 27.73 17.80
CA LYS A 152 -5.93 27.41 17.76
C LYS A 152 -6.13 25.95 17.36
N GLU A 153 -7.08 25.29 17.99
CA GLU A 153 -7.58 24.02 17.51
C GLU A 153 -8.36 24.22 16.21
N ILE A 154 -7.95 23.55 15.15
CA ILE A 154 -8.64 23.57 13.85
C ILE A 154 -9.36 22.26 13.53
N VAL A 155 -8.99 21.17 14.21
CA VAL A 155 -9.68 19.89 14.19
C VAL A 155 -9.75 19.36 15.61
N ASN A 156 -10.91 18.85 16.02
CA ASN A 156 -11.10 18.16 17.28
C ASN A 156 -12.24 17.13 17.13
N LEU A 157 -11.88 15.90 16.74
CA LEU A 157 -12.80 14.83 16.42
C LEU A 157 -12.62 13.66 17.38
N SER A 158 -13.73 13.07 17.84
CA SER A 158 -13.66 11.83 18.62
C SER A 158 -13.27 10.64 17.74
N ARG A 159 -12.56 9.67 18.30
CA ARG A 159 -12.23 8.43 17.59
C ARG A 159 -13.49 7.68 17.16
N ALA A 160 -14.50 7.63 18.00
CA ALA A 160 -15.78 7.00 17.66
C ALA A 160 -16.45 7.60 16.40
N PHE A 161 -16.31 8.92 16.19
CA PHE A 161 -16.78 9.57 14.95
C PHE A 161 -15.94 9.13 13.75
N LEU A 162 -14.62 9.10 13.88
CA LEU A 162 -13.71 8.71 12.79
C LEU A 162 -13.92 7.25 12.38
N ASP A 163 -14.11 6.34 13.32
CA ASP A 163 -14.30 4.91 13.10
C ASP A 163 -15.58 4.59 12.31
N THR A 164 -16.59 5.45 12.41
CA THR A 164 -17.89 5.26 11.74
C THR A 164 -18.16 6.29 10.65
N ASN A 165 -17.22 7.20 10.35
CA ASN A 165 -17.45 8.39 9.51
C ASN A 165 -18.71 9.19 9.95
N GLY A 166 -19.00 9.17 11.26
CA GLY A 166 -20.15 9.87 11.86
C GLY A 166 -21.51 9.20 11.66
N ALA A 167 -21.58 8.07 10.97
CA ALA A 167 -22.82 7.34 10.73
C ALA A 167 -22.59 5.82 10.81
N HIS A 168 -23.46 5.13 11.52
CA HIS A 168 -23.47 3.66 11.51
C HIS A 168 -23.96 3.19 10.12
N GLN A 169 -23.18 2.36 9.46
CA GLN A 169 -23.48 1.87 8.12
C GLN A 169 -24.08 0.46 8.22
N GLU A 170 -25.26 0.29 7.63
CA GLU A 170 -25.92 -1.00 7.49
C GLU A 170 -26.27 -1.23 6.02
N THR A 171 -26.13 -2.45 5.54
CA THR A 171 -26.53 -2.83 4.19
C THR A 171 -27.08 -4.24 4.17
N THR A 172 -27.89 -4.52 3.13
CA THR A 172 -28.38 -5.87 2.84
C THR A 172 -27.61 -6.43 1.66
N VAL A 173 -27.21 -7.70 1.76
CA VAL A 173 -26.48 -8.39 0.69
C VAL A 173 -27.35 -9.52 0.15
N ALA A 174 -27.59 -9.52 -1.17
CA ALA A 174 -28.20 -10.64 -1.87
C ALA A 174 -27.16 -11.36 -2.72
N VAL A 175 -26.66 -12.51 -2.24
CA VAL A 175 -25.61 -13.24 -2.93
C VAL A 175 -26.15 -13.95 -4.16
N ASP A 176 -25.59 -13.63 -5.32
CA ASP A 176 -25.93 -14.26 -6.59
C ASP A 176 -25.17 -15.57 -6.77
N ILE A 177 -25.90 -16.62 -7.15
CA ILE A 177 -25.30 -17.91 -7.50
C ILE A 177 -24.92 -17.85 -8.99
N PRO A 178 -23.62 -18.05 -9.32
CA PRO A 178 -23.18 -17.97 -10.71
C PRO A 178 -23.76 -19.11 -11.53
N ASN A 179 -24.14 -18.83 -12.78
CA ASN A 179 -24.60 -19.86 -13.70
C ASN A 179 -23.40 -20.72 -14.14
N ARG A 180 -23.46 -22.00 -13.84
CA ARG A 180 -22.38 -22.96 -14.15
C ARG A 180 -22.06 -23.06 -15.64
N LYS A 181 -23.02 -22.80 -16.52
CA LYS A 181 -22.81 -22.87 -17.98
C LYS A 181 -21.92 -21.75 -18.49
N ASP A 182 -21.84 -20.63 -17.79
CA ASP A 182 -21.05 -19.47 -18.17
C ASP A 182 -19.62 -19.52 -17.58
N SER A 183 -19.29 -20.61 -16.88
CA SER A 183 -17.97 -20.81 -16.30
C SER A 183 -16.92 -21.08 -17.36
N ILE A 184 -15.74 -20.49 -17.21
CA ILE A 184 -14.54 -20.78 -18.02
C ILE A 184 -14.10 -22.25 -17.89
N LEU A 185 -14.57 -22.98 -16.87
CA LEU A 185 -14.28 -24.39 -16.64
C LEU A 185 -15.16 -25.31 -17.49
N VAL A 186 -16.19 -24.79 -18.17
CA VAL A 186 -16.98 -25.53 -19.12
C VAL A 186 -16.18 -25.78 -20.40
N ARG A 187 -15.99 -27.03 -20.75
CA ARG A 187 -15.24 -27.37 -21.97
C ARG A 187 -16.07 -27.08 -23.21
N GLU A 188 -15.46 -26.38 -24.14
CA GLU A 188 -15.96 -26.13 -25.48
C GLU A 188 -15.33 -27.09 -26.47
N ASP A 189 -16.11 -27.55 -27.45
CA ASP A 189 -15.56 -28.29 -28.59
C ASP A 189 -14.79 -27.35 -29.51
N VAL A 190 -13.48 -27.49 -29.51
CA VAL A 190 -12.59 -26.69 -30.34
C VAL A 190 -12.49 -27.30 -31.75
N LYS A 191 -13.04 -26.61 -32.75
CA LYS A 191 -12.99 -27.05 -34.14
C LYS A 191 -11.63 -26.84 -34.78
N ASP A 192 -11.01 -25.67 -34.55
CA ASP A 192 -9.65 -25.33 -34.98
C ASP A 192 -8.76 -25.10 -33.78
N VAL A 193 -7.98 -26.10 -33.43
CA VAL A 193 -7.05 -26.07 -32.28
C VAL A 193 -5.95 -25.01 -32.49
N ARG A 194 -5.48 -24.86 -33.73
CA ARG A 194 -4.41 -23.89 -34.03
C ARG A 194 -4.88 -22.46 -33.86
N GLU A 195 -6.05 -22.14 -34.40
CA GLU A 195 -6.64 -20.81 -34.27
C GLU A 195 -6.92 -20.48 -32.80
N LYS A 196 -7.55 -21.41 -32.06
CA LYS A 196 -7.82 -21.22 -30.64
C LYS A 196 -6.52 -21.00 -29.85
N TRP A 197 -5.49 -21.81 -30.09
CA TRP A 197 -4.19 -21.67 -29.40
C TRP A 197 -3.52 -20.33 -29.71
N LEU A 198 -3.44 -19.94 -30.99
CA LEU A 198 -2.87 -18.64 -31.36
C LEU A 198 -3.69 -17.47 -30.78
N GLY A 199 -5.01 -17.61 -30.69
CA GLY A 199 -5.89 -16.65 -30.04
C GLY A 199 -5.56 -16.51 -28.56
N MET A 200 -5.41 -17.62 -27.84
CA MET A 200 -5.02 -17.60 -26.42
C MET A 200 -3.66 -16.95 -26.19
N LEU A 201 -2.66 -17.21 -27.04
CA LEU A 201 -1.33 -16.60 -26.91
C LEU A 201 -1.32 -15.10 -27.17
N LYS A 202 -2.38 -14.55 -27.77
CA LYS A 202 -2.56 -13.10 -27.97
C LYS A 202 -3.34 -12.44 -26.84
N ASP A 203 -3.97 -13.22 -25.97
CA ASP A 203 -4.71 -12.71 -24.81
C ASP A 203 -3.73 -12.00 -23.85
N LEU A 204 -4.09 -10.80 -23.39
CA LEU A 204 -3.25 -9.99 -22.51
C LEU A 204 -2.98 -10.66 -21.15
N ASN A 205 -3.85 -11.58 -20.71
CA ASN A 205 -3.65 -12.34 -19.46
C ASN A 205 -2.80 -13.61 -19.66
N VAL A 206 -2.46 -13.95 -20.91
CA VAL A 206 -1.70 -15.16 -21.26
C VAL A 206 -0.39 -14.84 -21.96
N CYS A 207 -0.31 -13.75 -22.73
CA CYS A 207 0.90 -13.36 -23.44
C CYS A 207 2.04 -13.03 -22.47
N SER A 208 3.30 -13.16 -22.94
CA SER A 208 4.46 -12.84 -22.12
C SER A 208 4.45 -11.37 -21.66
N GLN A 209 4.65 -11.17 -20.36
CA GLN A 209 4.78 -9.83 -19.74
C GLN A 209 6.24 -9.33 -19.72
N LYS A 210 7.16 -10.05 -20.38
CA LYS A 210 8.59 -9.74 -20.31
C LYS A 210 8.93 -8.30 -20.67
N GLY A 211 8.30 -7.73 -21.68
CA GLY A 211 8.52 -6.34 -22.07
C GLY A 211 8.17 -5.33 -20.97
N LEU A 212 7.09 -5.58 -20.21
CA LEU A 212 6.72 -4.74 -19.08
C LEU A 212 7.70 -4.92 -17.91
N VAL A 213 8.09 -6.16 -17.61
CA VAL A 213 9.04 -6.46 -16.53
C VAL A 213 10.41 -5.82 -16.79
N GLU A 214 10.88 -5.82 -18.04
CA GLU A 214 12.17 -5.22 -18.42
C GLU A 214 12.19 -3.69 -18.33
N MET A 215 11.05 -3.03 -18.16
CA MET A 215 10.97 -1.59 -17.89
C MET A 215 11.35 -1.24 -16.44
N PHE A 216 11.47 -2.22 -15.55
CA PHE A 216 11.74 -2.04 -14.12
C PHE A 216 12.99 -2.82 -13.71
N ASP A 217 13.60 -2.40 -12.60
CA ASP A 217 14.77 -3.07 -12.04
C ASP A 217 14.38 -4.39 -11.36
N GLY A 218 14.72 -5.50 -11.98
CA GLY A 218 14.47 -6.84 -11.44
C GLY A 218 15.37 -7.26 -10.27
N SER A 219 16.41 -6.47 -9.97
CA SER A 219 17.44 -6.81 -8.98
C SER A 219 17.72 -5.67 -8.00
N ILE A 220 16.73 -4.84 -7.69
CA ILE A 220 16.87 -3.70 -6.77
C ILE A 220 17.54 -4.15 -5.46
N GLY A 221 18.63 -3.46 -5.09
CA GLY A 221 19.37 -3.74 -3.87
C GLY A 221 20.23 -5.01 -3.91
N ALA A 222 20.36 -5.66 -5.07
CA ALA A 222 21.15 -6.89 -5.29
C ALA A 222 20.80 -8.05 -4.33
N ALA A 223 19.56 -8.07 -3.82
CA ALA A 223 19.08 -9.06 -2.86
C ALA A 223 18.18 -10.13 -3.51
N SER A 224 17.88 -10.01 -4.82
CA SER A 224 17.02 -10.95 -5.54
C SER A 224 17.66 -12.35 -5.60
N VAL A 225 16.96 -13.35 -5.05
CA VAL A 225 17.31 -14.77 -5.20
C VAL A 225 16.67 -15.33 -6.47
N PHE A 226 15.40 -14.99 -6.71
CA PHE A 226 14.72 -15.29 -7.97
C PHE A 226 14.60 -14.03 -8.81
N MET A 227 15.17 -14.08 -10.01
CA MET A 227 14.96 -13.05 -11.01
C MET A 227 13.57 -13.22 -11.64
N PRO A 228 12.94 -12.15 -12.15
CA PRO A 228 11.61 -12.22 -12.76
C PRO A 228 11.49 -13.25 -13.90
N HIS A 229 12.59 -13.49 -14.62
CA HIS A 229 12.70 -14.54 -15.63
C HIS A 229 13.93 -15.39 -15.34
N GLY A 230 13.73 -16.68 -15.21
CA GLY A 230 14.76 -17.68 -14.92
C GLY A 230 15.05 -18.61 -16.10
N GLY A 231 15.76 -19.69 -15.78
CA GLY A 231 16.21 -20.68 -16.72
C GLY A 231 17.44 -20.25 -17.52
N LYS A 232 18.02 -21.20 -18.29
CA LYS A 232 19.24 -20.97 -19.09
C LYS A 232 19.15 -19.76 -20.03
N TYR A 233 17.96 -19.50 -20.57
CA TYR A 233 17.73 -18.43 -21.54
C TYR A 233 17.00 -17.23 -20.94
N GLN A 234 16.75 -17.21 -19.63
CA GLN A 234 15.99 -16.15 -18.94
C GLN A 234 14.65 -15.84 -19.63
N LYS A 235 13.91 -16.90 -19.96
CA LYS A 235 12.61 -16.79 -20.64
C LYS A 235 11.47 -17.43 -19.83
N THR A 236 11.79 -18.15 -18.77
CA THR A 236 10.78 -18.78 -17.91
C THR A 236 10.40 -17.82 -16.79
N GLU A 237 9.14 -17.43 -16.76
CA GLU A 237 8.62 -16.57 -15.72
C GLU A 237 8.71 -17.25 -14.35
N THR A 238 9.22 -16.54 -13.35
CA THR A 238 9.19 -16.99 -11.96
C THR A 238 7.87 -16.59 -11.33
N GLN A 239 7.31 -17.49 -10.54
CA GLN A 239 5.95 -17.33 -10.00
C GLN A 239 5.92 -16.70 -8.60
N ALA A 240 7.08 -16.48 -7.99
CA ALA A 240 7.21 -15.84 -6.69
C ALA A 240 8.45 -14.94 -6.65
N MET A 241 8.36 -13.84 -5.94
CA MET A 241 9.52 -13.06 -5.53
C MET A 241 10.19 -13.75 -4.36
N VAL A 242 11.50 -13.92 -4.42
CA VAL A 242 12.34 -14.38 -3.32
C VAL A 242 13.54 -13.43 -3.22
N ALA A 243 13.70 -12.78 -2.10
CA ALA A 243 14.78 -11.83 -1.88
C ALA A 243 15.39 -12.00 -0.47
N LYS A 244 16.72 -11.86 -0.36
CA LYS A 244 17.41 -11.80 0.92
C LYS A 244 16.97 -10.57 1.72
N LEU A 245 16.86 -10.70 3.03
CA LEU A 245 16.65 -9.55 3.89
C LEU A 245 17.86 -8.61 3.81
N PRO A 246 17.63 -7.31 3.55
CA PRO A 246 18.73 -6.37 3.44
C PRO A 246 19.35 -6.09 4.81
N VAL A 247 20.68 -6.17 4.89
CA VAL A 247 21.47 -5.79 6.07
C VAL A 247 22.47 -4.71 5.69
N LEU A 248 22.90 -3.89 6.65
CA LEU A 248 23.87 -2.81 6.39
C LEU A 248 25.28 -3.36 6.24
N THR A 249 25.61 -4.40 6.99
CA THR A 249 26.94 -5.03 7.01
C THR A 249 26.79 -6.55 7.07
N GLY A 250 27.74 -7.27 6.47
CA GLY A 250 27.71 -8.73 6.42
C GLY A 250 26.76 -9.28 5.36
N ASP A 251 26.37 -10.53 5.52
CA ASP A 251 25.43 -11.25 4.65
C ASP A 251 24.30 -11.87 5.49
N CYS A 252 23.15 -12.07 4.87
CA CYS A 252 21.97 -12.66 5.50
C CYS A 252 21.37 -13.71 4.57
N ASP A 253 21.24 -14.95 5.06
CA ASP A 253 20.63 -16.05 4.30
C ASP A 253 19.10 -16.15 4.51
N THR A 254 18.55 -15.35 5.42
CA THR A 254 17.09 -15.26 5.57
C THR A 254 16.49 -14.54 4.37
N VAL A 255 15.43 -15.10 3.83
CA VAL A 255 14.72 -14.55 2.68
C VAL A 255 13.29 -14.17 3.04
N SER A 256 12.78 -13.15 2.38
CA SER A 256 11.36 -12.90 2.26
C SER A 256 10.84 -13.47 0.94
N MET A 257 9.59 -13.96 0.96
CA MET A 257 8.93 -14.51 -0.21
C MET A 257 7.58 -13.81 -0.38
N MET A 258 7.23 -13.50 -1.62
CA MET A 258 5.94 -12.90 -1.96
C MET A 258 5.42 -13.49 -3.27
N SER A 259 4.14 -13.78 -3.32
CA SER A 259 3.44 -14.19 -4.54
C SER A 259 2.05 -13.59 -4.56
N TYR A 260 1.39 -13.69 -5.68
CA TYR A 260 -0.03 -13.35 -5.80
C TYR A 260 -0.79 -14.45 -6.55
N GLY A 261 -2.10 -14.48 -6.36
CA GLY A 261 -3.04 -15.28 -7.14
C GLY A 261 -4.17 -14.38 -7.61
N PHE A 262 -4.51 -14.50 -8.89
CA PHE A 262 -5.64 -13.80 -9.49
C PHE A 262 -5.94 -14.33 -10.88
N ASP A 263 -7.19 -14.74 -11.12
CA ASP A 263 -7.72 -15.06 -12.43
C ASP A 263 -8.89 -14.12 -12.74
N PRO A 264 -8.74 -13.19 -13.72
CA PRO A 264 -9.77 -12.19 -14.03
C PRO A 264 -11.03 -12.81 -14.62
N TYR A 265 -10.92 -13.89 -15.38
CA TYR A 265 -12.07 -14.57 -16.00
C TYR A 265 -12.88 -15.34 -14.97
N LEU A 266 -12.20 -16.09 -14.11
CA LEU A 266 -12.84 -16.81 -13.02
C LEU A 266 -13.50 -15.88 -12.03
N SER A 267 -12.81 -14.78 -11.67
CA SER A 267 -13.31 -13.77 -10.74
C SER A 267 -14.51 -13.00 -11.32
N THR A 268 -14.52 -12.75 -12.63
CA THR A 268 -15.66 -12.13 -13.32
C THR A 268 -16.89 -13.02 -13.34
N TRP A 269 -16.71 -14.33 -13.57
CA TRP A 269 -17.79 -15.29 -13.53
C TRP A 269 -18.33 -15.49 -12.11
N SER A 270 -17.43 -15.66 -11.14
CA SER A 270 -17.77 -15.91 -9.75
C SER A 270 -16.69 -15.37 -8.80
N PRO A 271 -16.91 -14.25 -8.13
CA PRO A 271 -15.98 -13.71 -7.13
C PRO A 271 -15.65 -14.72 -6.02
N TYR A 272 -16.62 -15.56 -5.61
CA TYR A 272 -16.41 -16.62 -4.64
C TYR A 272 -15.33 -17.64 -5.10
N HIS A 273 -15.50 -18.21 -6.30
CA HIS A 273 -14.52 -19.16 -6.84
C HIS A 273 -13.20 -18.47 -7.20
N GLY A 274 -13.27 -17.24 -7.73
CA GLY A 274 -12.08 -16.44 -8.01
C GLY A 274 -11.20 -16.26 -6.79
N ALA A 275 -11.80 -15.94 -5.64
CA ALA A 275 -11.07 -15.78 -4.38
C ALA A 275 -10.48 -17.10 -3.86
N ILE A 276 -11.22 -18.22 -3.93
CA ILE A 276 -10.67 -19.53 -3.56
C ILE A 276 -9.43 -19.87 -4.39
N TYR A 277 -9.52 -19.70 -5.72
CA TYR A 277 -8.40 -19.97 -6.60
C TYR A 277 -7.23 -19.02 -6.37
N ALA A 278 -7.50 -17.74 -6.13
CA ALA A 278 -6.47 -16.76 -5.83
C ALA A 278 -5.66 -17.10 -4.57
N VAL A 279 -6.35 -17.48 -3.49
CA VAL A 279 -5.69 -17.93 -2.24
C VAL A 279 -4.88 -19.20 -2.50
N THR A 280 -5.48 -20.21 -3.12
CA THR A 280 -4.81 -21.49 -3.40
C THR A 280 -3.60 -21.30 -4.31
N GLU A 281 -3.72 -20.51 -5.36
CA GLU A 281 -2.63 -20.20 -6.30
C GLU A 281 -1.45 -19.52 -5.60
N SER A 282 -1.74 -18.48 -4.79
CA SER A 282 -0.68 -17.74 -4.08
C SER A 282 0.07 -18.64 -3.09
N ILE A 283 -0.64 -19.52 -2.36
CA ILE A 283 -0.02 -20.52 -1.49
C ILE A 283 0.85 -21.50 -2.29
N ALA A 284 0.33 -22.06 -3.37
CA ALA A 284 1.04 -23.01 -4.20
C ALA A 284 2.35 -22.44 -4.76
N LYS A 285 2.35 -21.17 -5.17
CA LYS A 285 3.56 -20.47 -5.64
C LYS A 285 4.61 -20.31 -4.54
N ILE A 286 4.22 -19.99 -3.32
CA ILE A 286 5.16 -19.91 -2.18
C ILE A 286 5.73 -21.28 -1.84
N VAL A 287 4.89 -22.31 -1.80
CA VAL A 287 5.35 -23.70 -1.54
C VAL A 287 6.29 -24.19 -2.64
N ALA A 288 5.98 -23.90 -3.91
CA ALA A 288 6.85 -24.24 -5.03
C ALA A 288 8.21 -23.51 -4.97
N ALA A 289 8.26 -22.33 -4.35
CA ALA A 289 9.50 -21.59 -4.09
C ALA A 289 10.26 -22.09 -2.85
N GLY A 290 9.74 -23.09 -2.12
CA GLY A 290 10.37 -23.67 -0.92
C GLY A 290 9.87 -23.08 0.40
N GLY A 291 8.81 -22.26 0.38
CA GLY A 291 8.24 -21.65 1.57
C GLY A 291 7.34 -22.61 2.36
N ASP A 292 7.23 -22.35 3.66
CA ASP A 292 6.36 -23.07 4.58
C ASP A 292 4.96 -22.42 4.59
N TYR A 293 3.95 -23.15 4.10
CA TYR A 293 2.58 -22.63 4.01
C TYR A 293 2.01 -22.20 5.36
N SER A 294 2.42 -22.81 6.47
CA SER A 294 1.92 -22.47 7.81
C SER A 294 2.35 -21.09 8.29
N LYS A 295 3.37 -20.50 7.65
CA LYS A 295 3.92 -19.17 7.97
C LYS A 295 3.43 -18.06 7.06
N ILE A 296 2.62 -18.39 6.04
CA ILE A 296 2.09 -17.40 5.11
C ILE A 296 1.14 -16.43 5.84
N ARG A 297 1.21 -15.17 5.44
CA ARG A 297 0.25 -14.13 5.79
C ARG A 297 -0.30 -13.54 4.51
N PHE A 298 -1.58 -13.22 4.52
CA PHE A 298 -2.28 -12.67 3.35
C PHE A 298 -2.52 -11.18 3.51
N THR A 299 -2.38 -10.48 2.40
CA THR A 299 -3.01 -9.19 2.16
C THR A 299 -3.94 -9.35 0.97
N PHE A 300 -5.11 -8.74 1.04
CA PHE A 300 -6.09 -8.77 -0.03
C PHE A 300 -6.21 -7.38 -0.64
N GLN A 301 -6.09 -7.31 -1.98
CA GLN A 301 -6.40 -6.12 -2.74
C GLN A 301 -7.71 -6.41 -3.48
N GLU A 302 -8.75 -5.66 -3.15
CA GLU A 302 -10.06 -5.81 -3.76
C GLU A 302 -10.39 -4.60 -4.64
N TYR A 303 -10.94 -4.87 -5.81
CA TYR A 303 -11.46 -3.85 -6.72
C TYR A 303 -12.79 -4.30 -7.28
N PHE A 304 -13.85 -3.57 -6.94
CA PHE A 304 -15.19 -3.80 -7.42
C PHE A 304 -15.78 -2.53 -8.05
N ARG A 305 -16.85 -2.71 -8.79
CA ARG A 305 -17.62 -1.56 -9.30
C ARG A 305 -18.14 -0.75 -8.13
N ARG A 306 -18.33 0.56 -8.34
CA ARG A 306 -18.86 1.45 -7.31
C ARG A 306 -20.12 0.87 -6.63
N MET A 307 -20.08 0.82 -5.32
CA MET A 307 -21.21 0.33 -4.52
C MET A 307 -22.38 1.31 -4.58
N THR A 308 -23.59 0.75 -4.53
CA THR A 308 -24.86 1.47 -4.52
C THR A 308 -25.75 0.87 -3.43
N GLU A 309 -27.02 1.31 -3.33
CA GLU A 309 -28.00 0.71 -2.42
C GLU A 309 -28.52 -0.66 -2.92
N ASP A 310 -28.18 -1.08 -4.13
CA ASP A 310 -28.56 -2.39 -4.69
C ASP A 310 -27.91 -3.54 -3.93
N PRO A 311 -28.66 -4.43 -3.27
CA PRO A 311 -28.13 -5.58 -2.53
C PRO A 311 -27.30 -6.54 -3.38
N HIS A 312 -27.62 -6.67 -4.68
CA HIS A 312 -26.88 -7.51 -5.62
C HIS A 312 -25.50 -6.94 -5.95
N ARG A 313 -25.32 -5.62 -5.87
CA ARG A 313 -24.01 -4.99 -6.04
C ARG A 313 -23.06 -5.39 -4.91
N TRP A 314 -23.56 -5.48 -3.69
CA TRP A 314 -22.82 -5.92 -2.51
C TRP A 314 -22.51 -7.43 -2.51
N SER A 315 -23.22 -8.21 -3.33
CA SER A 315 -22.95 -9.64 -3.52
C SER A 315 -21.49 -9.90 -3.96
N GLN A 316 -20.92 -9.07 -4.80
CA GLN A 316 -19.60 -9.31 -5.38
C GLN A 316 -18.47 -9.29 -4.33
N PRO A 317 -18.26 -8.20 -3.57
CA PRO A 317 -17.22 -8.18 -2.53
C PRO A 317 -17.51 -9.21 -1.43
N PHE A 318 -18.77 -9.37 -1.03
CA PHE A 318 -19.13 -10.34 0.00
C PHE A 318 -18.85 -11.79 -0.43
N ALA A 319 -19.16 -12.16 -1.67
CA ALA A 319 -18.86 -13.48 -2.22
C ALA A 319 -17.34 -13.73 -2.29
N ALA A 320 -16.54 -12.70 -2.64
CA ALA A 320 -15.08 -12.81 -2.61
C ALA A 320 -14.55 -13.05 -1.20
N LEU A 321 -15.04 -12.32 -0.20
CA LEU A 321 -14.68 -12.54 1.21
C LEU A 321 -15.03 -13.95 1.69
N LEU A 322 -16.23 -14.45 1.34
CA LEU A 322 -16.66 -15.83 1.65
C LEU A 322 -15.73 -16.86 0.98
N GLY A 323 -15.33 -16.61 -0.27
CA GLY A 323 -14.40 -17.47 -1.00
C GLY A 323 -13.03 -17.52 -0.34
N ALA A 324 -12.48 -16.35 0.00
CA ALA A 324 -11.19 -16.24 0.69
C ALA A 324 -11.23 -16.91 2.09
N TYR A 325 -12.33 -16.77 2.80
CA TYR A 325 -12.53 -17.42 4.11
C TYR A 325 -12.64 -18.94 3.99
N SER A 326 -13.21 -19.44 2.89
CA SER A 326 -13.41 -20.88 2.66
C SER A 326 -12.12 -21.59 2.24
N ALA A 327 -11.17 -20.87 1.68
CA ALA A 327 -9.88 -21.40 1.22
C ALA A 327 -8.88 -21.54 2.37
#